data_d447d7b3219434219a484ce9bf7a09ae
#
_entry.id   d447d7b3219434219a484ce9bf7a09ae
#
_cell.length_a   1.000
_cell.length_b   1.000
_cell.length_c   1.000
_cell.angle_alpha   90.00
_cell.angle_beta   90.00
_cell.angle_gamma   90.00
#
_symmetry.space_group_name_H-M   'P 1'
#
loop_
_entity.id
_entity.type
_entity.pdbx_description
1 polymer ?
#
loop_
_entity_poly.entity_id
_entity_poly.type
_entity_poly.pdbx_seq_one_letter_code
_entity_poly.pdbx_strand_id
1 'polypeptide(L)'
;MNISIKLHNKLQQQKEELSDIYKIDVNKDGLKIIYKNNRAIHSKYNIENECKRALENINKNKNLIIIYGYGLGYILKYLLENINNYFNDEIIKDLKIVIVVEDAAIFKYSYYNIYSTNKENIFFIDSEDDIEYINKIIDYKNINGINLVMLPSLTKEEKDNANIFYTNILNNMEKELSNILTNMYFENIWTKNIIFNSEYISKSSDVSILKDAFKDFKALLICPGPTLEYSIKKIKNNRESFIVICVDTAYSVLCKNNIIPDFVVTVDGGFFNSLDFIYESADFPYLIMDIACNKIIPKRLENKTNIIRFSSNENLELIKYINDYTAISALNTSSTVASTMIDFAYYTGFKDILLIGFDNSYPFYQRHIKHTLSYEYMINKTNKIKTFESYYFNTIKNNTNIDVYPPTEFVFENQIEYFKSFKDKYKNMNIKRLTYDAVKIEYIEEGNIDDFVFDRNMALNIADKKYKENDKTNIKEAFKKL
;
A
#
# COMPACT_ATOMS: atom_id res chain seq x y z
N MET A 1 -27.47 5.50 -10.24
CA MET A 1 -26.65 5.59 -11.46
C MET A 1 -25.19 5.61 -11.03
N ASN A 2 -24.42 4.65 -11.52
CA ASN A 2 -23.00 4.52 -11.09
C ASN A 2 -22.10 5.35 -12.04
N ILE A 3 -22.03 6.65 -11.80
CA ILE A 3 -21.17 7.58 -12.54
C ILE A 3 -20.08 8.07 -11.58
N SER A 4 -18.83 8.09 -12.04
CA SER A 4 -17.74 8.63 -11.25
C SER A 4 -17.90 10.13 -10.98
N ILE A 5 -17.31 10.59 -9.87
CA ILE A 5 -17.38 12.02 -9.48
C ILE A 5 -16.76 12.91 -10.55
N LYS A 6 -15.63 12.49 -11.17
CA LYS A 6 -14.97 13.26 -12.24
C LYS A 6 -15.88 13.39 -13.46
N LEU A 7 -16.45 12.29 -13.92
CA LEU A 7 -17.38 12.31 -15.04
C LEU A 7 -18.62 13.15 -14.72
N HIS A 8 -19.17 13.04 -13.51
CA HIS A 8 -20.30 13.86 -13.08
C HIS A 8 -19.99 15.36 -13.16
N ASN A 9 -18.83 15.78 -12.66
CA ASN A 9 -18.41 17.17 -12.72
C ASN A 9 -18.22 17.67 -14.17
N LYS A 10 -17.62 16.85 -15.03
CA LYS A 10 -17.49 17.16 -16.48
C LYS A 10 -18.88 17.31 -17.13
N LEU A 11 -19.84 16.45 -16.79
CA LEU A 11 -21.21 16.53 -17.33
C LEU A 11 -21.96 17.80 -16.91
N GLN A 12 -21.73 18.29 -15.68
CA GLN A 12 -22.31 19.54 -15.23
C GLN A 12 -21.80 20.76 -16.01
N GLN A 13 -20.56 20.70 -16.48
CA GLN A 13 -19.94 21.78 -17.26
C GLN A 13 -20.33 21.77 -18.75
N GLN A 14 -20.87 20.66 -19.25
CA GLN A 14 -21.28 20.56 -20.66
C GLN A 14 -22.63 21.27 -20.88
N LYS A 15 -22.74 21.97 -22.02
CA LYS A 15 -24.01 22.54 -22.48
C LYS A 15 -25.00 21.42 -22.87
N GLU A 16 -26.27 21.71 -22.86
CA GLU A 16 -27.30 20.76 -23.33
C GLU A 16 -27.22 20.51 -24.82
N GLU A 17 -26.81 21.53 -25.59
CA GLU A 17 -26.65 21.44 -27.04
C GLU A 17 -25.18 21.11 -27.41
N LEU A 18 -25.01 20.27 -28.41
CA LEU A 18 -23.70 19.96 -28.97
C LEU A 18 -23.11 21.17 -29.69
N SER A 19 -21.82 21.44 -29.52
CA SER A 19 -21.12 22.51 -30.22
C SER A 19 -20.95 22.23 -31.73
N ASP A 20 -20.56 23.26 -32.51
CA ASP A 20 -20.40 23.18 -33.99
C ASP A 20 -19.39 22.14 -34.48
N ILE A 21 -18.54 21.60 -33.61
CA ILE A 21 -17.63 20.49 -33.94
C ILE A 21 -18.36 19.17 -34.16
N TYR A 22 -19.61 19.07 -33.72
CA TYR A 22 -20.42 17.87 -33.84
C TYR A 22 -21.52 18.06 -34.91
N LYS A 23 -21.70 17.04 -35.72
CA LYS A 23 -22.78 16.96 -36.68
C LYS A 23 -23.53 15.66 -36.51
N ILE A 24 -24.85 15.75 -36.42
CA ILE A 24 -25.74 14.57 -36.31
C ILE A 24 -26.26 14.25 -37.71
N ASP A 25 -26.29 12.97 -38.05
CA ASP A 25 -26.83 12.44 -39.30
C ASP A 25 -27.54 11.11 -38.98
N VAL A 26 -28.10 10.49 -40.00
CA VAL A 26 -28.79 9.20 -39.90
C VAL A 26 -28.13 8.24 -40.90
N ASN A 27 -27.83 7.00 -40.44
CA ASN A 27 -27.25 5.98 -41.32
C ASN A 27 -28.35 5.33 -42.19
N LYS A 28 -27.94 4.36 -43.01
CA LYS A 28 -28.84 3.63 -43.91
C LYS A 28 -29.94 2.84 -43.19
N ASP A 29 -29.71 2.47 -41.90
CA ASP A 29 -30.65 1.72 -41.08
C ASP A 29 -31.59 2.64 -40.29
N GLY A 30 -31.54 3.97 -40.51
CA GLY A 30 -32.37 4.96 -39.79
C GLY A 30 -31.87 5.28 -38.38
N LEU A 31 -30.65 4.84 -37.99
CA LEU A 31 -30.07 5.09 -36.67
C LEU A 31 -29.22 6.36 -36.71
N LYS A 32 -29.26 7.12 -35.59
CA LYS A 32 -28.43 8.32 -35.45
C LYS A 32 -26.95 7.99 -35.51
N ILE A 33 -26.17 8.79 -36.23
CA ILE A 33 -24.72 8.78 -36.21
C ILE A 33 -24.23 10.19 -35.87
N ILE A 34 -23.09 10.27 -35.26
CA ILE A 34 -22.47 11.55 -34.91
C ILE A 34 -21.09 11.65 -35.53
N TYR A 35 -20.78 12.83 -36.02
CA TYR A 35 -19.46 13.20 -36.49
C TYR A 35 -18.85 14.17 -35.51
N LYS A 36 -17.56 13.99 -35.24
CA LYS A 36 -16.74 14.92 -34.46
C LYS A 36 -15.59 15.36 -35.38
N ASN A 37 -15.47 16.66 -35.67
CA ASN A 37 -14.49 17.18 -36.58
C ASN A 37 -14.51 16.43 -37.96
N ASN A 38 -15.68 16.22 -38.53
CA ASN A 38 -15.93 15.47 -39.79
C ASN A 38 -15.57 13.97 -39.73
N ARG A 39 -15.15 13.42 -38.58
CA ARG A 39 -14.93 11.98 -38.40
C ARG A 39 -16.19 11.32 -37.85
N ALA A 40 -16.71 10.32 -38.55
CA ALA A 40 -17.85 9.55 -38.06
C ALA A 40 -17.45 8.71 -36.85
N ILE A 41 -18.25 8.80 -35.79
CA ILE A 41 -18.03 8.02 -34.52
C ILE A 41 -18.64 6.62 -34.64
N HIS A 42 -19.68 6.46 -35.46
CA HIS A 42 -20.31 5.16 -35.75
C HIS A 42 -20.40 4.89 -37.23
N SER A 43 -20.63 3.62 -37.58
CA SER A 43 -20.72 3.15 -38.96
C SER A 43 -21.86 3.86 -39.73
N LYS A 44 -21.53 4.41 -40.89
CA LYS A 44 -22.51 4.99 -41.83
C LYS A 44 -23.39 3.94 -42.49
N TYR A 45 -23.01 2.67 -42.43
CA TYR A 45 -23.64 1.59 -43.18
C TYR A 45 -24.48 0.72 -42.27
N ASN A 46 -23.85 0.03 -41.28
CA ASN A 46 -24.52 -0.92 -40.41
C ASN A 46 -23.89 -0.90 -39.03
N ILE A 47 -24.66 -0.44 -38.03
CA ILE A 47 -24.23 -0.31 -36.65
C ILE A 47 -24.21 -1.68 -35.95
N GLU A 48 -25.12 -2.60 -36.31
CA GLU A 48 -25.15 -3.93 -35.74
C GLU A 48 -23.87 -4.71 -36.04
N ASN A 49 -23.39 -4.64 -37.31
CA ASN A 49 -22.14 -5.26 -37.68
C ASN A 49 -20.91 -4.59 -37.03
N GLU A 50 -20.97 -3.29 -36.75
CA GLU A 50 -19.94 -2.60 -35.95
C GLU A 50 -19.89 -3.17 -34.56
N CYS A 51 -21.05 -3.33 -33.88
CA CYS A 51 -21.14 -3.90 -32.54
C CYS A 51 -20.66 -5.35 -32.50
N LYS A 52 -21.06 -6.19 -33.47
CA LYS A 52 -20.61 -7.59 -33.57
C LYS A 52 -19.10 -7.70 -33.67
N ARG A 53 -18.48 -6.88 -34.53
CA ARG A 53 -17.00 -6.85 -34.66
C ARG A 53 -16.30 -6.37 -33.40
N ALA A 54 -16.84 -5.35 -32.73
CA ALA A 54 -16.26 -4.86 -31.49
C ALA A 54 -16.28 -5.92 -30.37
N LEU A 55 -17.28 -6.81 -30.39
CA LEU A 55 -17.48 -7.86 -29.38
C LEU A 55 -16.95 -9.23 -29.80
N GLU A 56 -16.38 -9.37 -31.02
CA GLU A 56 -15.96 -10.65 -31.60
C GLU A 56 -14.94 -11.40 -30.74
N ASN A 57 -14.04 -10.67 -30.07
CA ASN A 57 -12.93 -11.25 -29.29
C ASN A 57 -13.25 -11.34 -27.79
N ILE A 58 -14.51 -11.22 -27.38
CA ILE A 58 -14.88 -11.40 -25.97
C ILE A 58 -14.62 -12.83 -25.51
N ASN A 59 -13.86 -12.97 -24.44
CA ASN A 59 -13.69 -14.22 -23.73
C ASN A 59 -14.89 -14.45 -22.81
N LYS A 60 -15.65 -15.52 -23.05
CA LYS A 60 -16.89 -15.86 -22.36
C LYS A 60 -16.74 -16.26 -20.89
N ASN A 61 -15.51 -16.55 -20.48
CA ASN A 61 -15.19 -16.94 -19.09
C ASN A 61 -14.77 -15.77 -18.21
N LYS A 62 -14.66 -14.57 -18.77
CA LYS A 62 -14.26 -13.37 -18.04
C LYS A 62 -15.48 -12.54 -17.69
N ASN A 63 -15.59 -12.11 -16.44
CA ASN A 63 -16.76 -11.42 -15.90
C ASN A 63 -16.59 -9.92 -15.66
N LEU A 64 -15.49 -9.31 -16.13
CA LEU A 64 -15.33 -7.86 -16.19
C LEU A 64 -15.14 -7.42 -17.65
N ILE A 65 -15.97 -6.49 -18.09
CA ILE A 65 -15.86 -5.89 -19.41
C ILE A 65 -15.52 -4.40 -19.27
N ILE A 66 -14.46 -3.97 -19.89
CA ILE A 66 -14.13 -2.55 -20.07
C ILE A 66 -14.48 -2.16 -21.49
N ILE A 67 -15.44 -1.25 -21.67
CA ILE A 67 -15.76 -0.66 -22.96
C ILE A 67 -15.09 0.71 -23.00
N TYR A 68 -14.05 0.85 -23.82
CA TYR A 68 -13.35 2.10 -24.01
C TYR A 68 -13.93 2.82 -25.24
N GLY A 69 -14.56 3.98 -24.96
CA GLY A 69 -15.34 4.70 -25.95
C GLY A 69 -16.83 4.39 -25.91
N TYR A 70 -17.60 5.34 -25.36
CA TYR A 70 -19.07 5.17 -25.27
C TYR A 70 -19.75 5.41 -26.62
N GLY A 71 -19.31 6.46 -27.36
CA GLY A 71 -20.00 6.94 -28.54
C GLY A 71 -21.46 7.29 -28.24
N LEU A 72 -22.40 6.75 -29.01
CA LEU A 72 -23.83 6.85 -28.77
C LEU A 72 -24.40 5.66 -27.95
N GLY A 73 -23.55 4.80 -27.39
CA GLY A 73 -23.94 3.70 -26.53
C GLY A 73 -24.39 2.43 -27.25
N TYR A 74 -24.22 2.33 -28.55
CA TYR A 74 -24.73 1.20 -29.33
C TYR A 74 -24.06 -0.12 -28.96
N ILE A 75 -22.74 -0.15 -28.69
CA ILE A 75 -22.05 -1.37 -28.29
C ILE A 75 -22.61 -1.89 -26.97
N LEU A 76 -22.80 -1.01 -25.99
CA LEU A 76 -23.36 -1.39 -24.69
C LEU A 76 -24.80 -1.90 -24.85
N LYS A 77 -25.64 -1.19 -25.59
CA LYS A 77 -27.01 -1.60 -25.86
C LYS A 77 -27.06 -2.98 -26.52
N TYR A 78 -26.31 -3.16 -27.60
CA TYR A 78 -26.24 -4.43 -28.32
C TYR A 78 -25.76 -5.59 -27.41
N LEU A 79 -24.71 -5.37 -26.60
CA LEU A 79 -24.23 -6.36 -25.64
C LEU A 79 -25.32 -6.77 -24.65
N LEU A 80 -26.06 -5.83 -24.10
CA LEU A 80 -27.11 -6.11 -23.11
C LEU A 80 -28.33 -6.82 -23.70
N GLU A 81 -28.70 -6.50 -24.93
CA GLU A 81 -29.79 -7.17 -25.64
C GLU A 81 -29.43 -8.59 -26.07
N ASN A 82 -28.11 -8.89 -26.23
CA ASN A 82 -27.60 -10.17 -26.69
C ASN A 82 -26.72 -10.88 -25.66
N ILE A 83 -26.81 -10.53 -24.39
CA ILE A 83 -25.85 -10.96 -23.34
C ILE A 83 -25.71 -12.46 -23.23
N ASN A 84 -26.81 -13.22 -23.41
CA ASN A 84 -26.83 -14.68 -23.33
C ASN A 84 -26.10 -15.35 -24.52
N ASN A 85 -25.82 -14.62 -25.61
CA ASN A 85 -25.00 -15.12 -26.71
C ASN A 85 -23.49 -15.08 -26.38
N TYR A 86 -23.12 -14.22 -25.44
CA TYR A 86 -21.73 -13.99 -25.03
C TYR A 86 -21.38 -14.67 -23.71
N PHE A 87 -22.31 -14.80 -22.76
CA PHE A 87 -22.03 -15.33 -21.44
C PHE A 87 -23.11 -16.28 -20.98
N ASN A 88 -22.73 -17.25 -20.12
CA ASN A 88 -23.67 -18.11 -19.42
C ASN A 88 -24.27 -17.41 -18.18
N ASP A 89 -25.33 -17.98 -17.60
CA ASP A 89 -26.04 -17.42 -16.43
C ASP A 89 -25.13 -17.28 -15.20
N GLU A 90 -24.13 -18.13 -15.04
CA GLU A 90 -23.18 -18.08 -13.92
C GLU A 90 -22.29 -16.84 -14.01
N ILE A 91 -21.74 -16.57 -15.19
CA ILE A 91 -20.92 -15.37 -15.44
C ILE A 91 -21.77 -14.10 -15.37
N ILE A 92 -23.01 -14.14 -15.88
CA ILE A 92 -23.90 -12.97 -15.92
C ILE A 92 -24.23 -12.46 -14.51
N LYS A 93 -24.32 -13.33 -13.51
CA LYS A 93 -24.60 -12.95 -12.12
C LYS A 93 -23.57 -11.98 -11.57
N ASP A 94 -22.30 -12.22 -11.88
CA ASP A 94 -21.16 -11.46 -11.36
C ASP A 94 -20.57 -10.51 -12.40
N LEU A 95 -21.22 -10.41 -13.58
CA LEU A 95 -20.71 -9.58 -14.67
C LEU A 95 -20.77 -8.11 -14.31
N LYS A 96 -19.63 -7.45 -14.43
CA LYS A 96 -19.49 -6.00 -14.28
C LYS A 96 -19.05 -5.37 -15.61
N ILE A 97 -19.62 -4.23 -15.93
CA ILE A 97 -19.34 -3.48 -17.15
C ILE A 97 -18.90 -2.08 -16.75
N VAL A 98 -17.67 -1.74 -17.09
CA VAL A 98 -17.10 -0.40 -16.90
C VAL A 98 -16.99 0.27 -18.26
N ILE A 99 -17.59 1.42 -18.40
CA ILE A 99 -17.58 2.21 -19.61
C ILE A 99 -16.69 3.43 -19.39
N VAL A 100 -15.62 3.53 -20.18
CA VAL A 100 -14.75 4.71 -20.20
C VAL A 100 -15.31 5.70 -21.21
N VAL A 101 -15.70 6.86 -20.69
CA VAL A 101 -16.30 7.96 -21.48
C VAL A 101 -15.18 8.93 -21.86
N GLU A 102 -14.84 9.00 -23.13
CA GLU A 102 -13.83 9.95 -23.63
C GLU A 102 -14.42 11.32 -23.96
N ASP A 103 -15.71 11.35 -24.29
CA ASP A 103 -16.40 12.56 -24.73
C ASP A 103 -17.68 12.78 -23.94
N ALA A 104 -17.57 13.62 -22.92
CA ALA A 104 -18.67 13.92 -22.01
C ALA A 104 -19.86 14.62 -22.72
N ALA A 105 -19.61 15.36 -23.85
CA ALA A 105 -20.67 16.02 -24.58
C ALA A 105 -21.51 15.00 -25.37
N ILE A 106 -20.87 14.06 -26.07
CA ILE A 106 -21.54 12.97 -26.75
C ILE A 106 -22.29 12.09 -25.75
N PHE A 107 -21.65 11.78 -24.62
CA PHE A 107 -22.27 10.99 -23.56
C PHE A 107 -23.52 11.67 -23.01
N LYS A 108 -23.45 12.96 -22.65
CA LYS A 108 -24.61 13.74 -22.17
C LYS A 108 -25.76 13.75 -23.19
N TYR A 109 -25.44 13.96 -24.47
CA TYR A 109 -26.43 13.96 -25.54
C TYR A 109 -27.14 12.60 -25.71
N SER A 110 -26.40 11.50 -25.62
CA SER A 110 -26.89 10.15 -25.94
C SER A 110 -27.48 9.38 -24.76
N TYR A 111 -27.01 9.69 -23.55
CA TYR A 111 -27.30 8.91 -22.35
C TYR A 111 -28.79 8.80 -22.05
N TYR A 112 -29.51 9.92 -22.06
CA TYR A 112 -30.95 9.95 -21.79
C TYR A 112 -31.80 9.26 -22.86
N ASN A 113 -31.26 9.08 -24.06
CA ASN A 113 -31.98 8.48 -25.17
C ASN A 113 -31.87 6.94 -25.24
N ILE A 114 -30.93 6.32 -24.52
CA ILE A 114 -30.62 4.89 -24.66
C ILE A 114 -30.91 4.11 -23.37
N TYR A 115 -30.95 4.77 -22.20
CA TYR A 115 -31.04 4.09 -20.92
C TYR A 115 -32.22 4.50 -20.05
N SER A 116 -33.18 3.59 -19.96
CA SER A 116 -34.27 3.62 -18.94
C SER A 116 -34.09 2.58 -17.82
N THR A 117 -33.01 1.77 -17.84
CA THR A 117 -32.83 0.68 -16.86
C THR A 117 -31.62 0.92 -15.96
N ASN A 118 -31.91 1.12 -14.66
CA ASN A 118 -30.90 1.05 -13.59
C ASN A 118 -30.38 -0.39 -13.50
N LYS A 119 -29.15 -0.65 -14.01
CA LYS A 119 -28.43 -1.90 -13.75
C LYS A 119 -27.28 -1.60 -12.78
N GLU A 120 -27.30 -2.24 -11.62
CA GLU A 120 -26.33 -2.02 -10.52
C GLU A 120 -24.89 -2.32 -10.92
N ASN A 121 -24.69 -3.17 -11.94
CA ASN A 121 -23.36 -3.64 -12.37
C ASN A 121 -22.76 -2.88 -13.56
N ILE A 122 -23.34 -1.73 -13.95
CA ILE A 122 -22.81 -0.88 -15.02
C ILE A 122 -22.29 0.42 -14.44
N PHE A 123 -21.04 0.75 -14.75
CA PHE A 123 -20.32 1.90 -14.21
C PHE A 123 -19.81 2.77 -15.35
N PHE A 124 -19.99 4.08 -15.23
CA PHE A 124 -19.48 5.05 -16.19
C PHE A 124 -18.39 5.88 -15.52
N ILE A 125 -17.23 5.91 -16.15
CA ILE A 125 -16.05 6.62 -15.65
C ILE A 125 -15.49 7.54 -16.72
N ASP A 126 -14.79 8.57 -16.30
CA ASP A 126 -13.98 9.39 -17.21
C ASP A 126 -12.67 8.67 -17.55
N SER A 127 -12.08 8.96 -18.70
CA SER A 127 -10.78 8.40 -19.09
C SER A 127 -9.61 8.80 -18.18
N GLU A 128 -9.82 9.84 -17.38
CA GLU A 128 -8.87 10.33 -16.39
C GLU A 128 -9.18 9.87 -14.96
N ASP A 129 -10.17 8.99 -14.78
CA ASP A 129 -10.54 8.50 -13.45
C ASP A 129 -9.42 7.68 -12.83
N ASP A 130 -9.24 7.89 -11.51
CA ASP A 130 -8.21 7.22 -10.76
C ASP A 130 -8.52 5.73 -10.61
N ILE A 131 -7.49 4.91 -10.64
CA ILE A 131 -7.56 3.46 -10.35
C ILE A 131 -8.23 3.20 -8.99
N GLU A 132 -8.07 4.11 -8.04
CA GLU A 132 -8.68 4.03 -6.71
C GLU A 132 -10.22 4.02 -6.73
N TYR A 133 -10.84 4.76 -7.67
CA TYR A 133 -12.30 4.70 -7.86
C TYR A 133 -12.72 3.33 -8.40
N ILE A 134 -11.94 2.80 -9.35
CA ILE A 134 -12.20 1.48 -9.94
C ILE A 134 -12.09 0.39 -8.87
N ASN A 135 -11.12 0.48 -7.97
CA ASN A 135 -10.96 -0.46 -6.84
C ASN A 135 -12.17 -0.48 -5.89
N LYS A 136 -12.84 0.65 -5.74
CA LYS A 136 -14.05 0.74 -4.89
C LYS A 136 -15.27 0.06 -5.51
N ILE A 137 -15.34 -0.01 -6.85
CA ILE A 137 -16.47 -0.59 -7.57
C ILE A 137 -16.25 -2.04 -7.99
N ILE A 138 -14.98 -2.48 -8.07
CA ILE A 138 -14.61 -3.84 -8.47
C ILE A 138 -14.16 -4.64 -7.24
N ASP A 139 -14.89 -5.72 -6.95
CA ASP A 139 -14.43 -6.73 -6.01
C ASP A 139 -13.53 -7.74 -6.76
N TYR A 140 -12.23 -7.54 -6.69
CA TYR A 140 -11.27 -8.38 -7.40
C TYR A 140 -11.28 -9.86 -6.99
N LYS A 141 -11.81 -10.21 -5.80
CA LYS A 141 -11.97 -11.61 -5.38
C LYS A 141 -12.88 -12.40 -6.30
N ASN A 142 -13.84 -11.72 -6.91
CA ASN A 142 -14.87 -12.32 -7.75
C ASN A 142 -14.63 -12.06 -9.25
N ILE A 143 -13.46 -11.51 -9.64
CA ILE A 143 -13.13 -11.27 -11.05
C ILE A 143 -12.29 -12.41 -11.63
N ASN A 144 -12.84 -13.08 -12.64
CA ASN A 144 -12.16 -14.16 -13.36
C ASN A 144 -11.25 -13.66 -14.49
N GLY A 145 -11.33 -12.38 -14.84
CA GLY A 145 -10.53 -11.74 -15.87
C GLY A 145 -11.26 -10.59 -16.55
N ILE A 146 -10.53 -9.85 -17.38
CA ILE A 146 -10.97 -8.60 -17.99
C ILE A 146 -11.04 -8.74 -19.51
N ASN A 147 -12.16 -8.35 -20.11
CA ASN A 147 -12.31 -8.13 -21.53
C ASN A 147 -12.16 -6.64 -21.84
N LEU A 148 -11.32 -6.28 -22.81
CA LEU A 148 -11.25 -4.91 -23.34
C LEU A 148 -12.00 -4.85 -24.66
N VAL A 149 -12.99 -3.99 -24.76
CA VAL A 149 -13.75 -3.68 -25.96
C VAL A 149 -13.50 -2.22 -26.32
N MET A 150 -13.09 -1.94 -27.53
CA MET A 150 -12.82 -0.58 -28.00
C MET A 150 -13.84 -0.15 -29.04
N LEU A 151 -14.28 1.10 -28.95
CA LEU A 151 -15.08 1.70 -30.02
C LEU A 151 -14.25 1.71 -31.31
N PRO A 152 -14.74 1.14 -32.43
CA PRO A 152 -13.95 0.97 -33.65
C PRO A 152 -13.41 2.27 -34.24
N SER A 153 -14.13 3.38 -34.04
CA SER A 153 -13.77 4.71 -34.56
C SER A 153 -12.67 5.44 -33.78
N LEU A 154 -12.16 4.87 -32.69
CA LEU A 154 -11.05 5.47 -31.94
C LEU A 154 -9.83 5.70 -32.86
N THR A 155 -9.19 6.83 -32.70
CA THR A 155 -7.89 7.12 -33.32
C THR A 155 -6.81 6.18 -32.79
N LYS A 156 -5.64 6.21 -33.44
CA LYS A 156 -4.49 5.42 -32.96
C LYS A 156 -4.11 5.82 -31.53
N GLU A 157 -4.01 7.12 -31.27
CA GLU A 157 -3.70 7.67 -29.94
C GLU A 157 -4.74 7.25 -28.88
N GLU A 158 -6.03 7.36 -29.20
CA GLU A 158 -7.11 6.91 -28.30
C GLU A 158 -7.04 5.40 -28.02
N LYS A 159 -6.65 4.57 -29.00
CA LYS A 159 -6.43 3.12 -28.80
C LYS A 159 -5.20 2.82 -27.96
N ASP A 160 -4.12 3.58 -28.15
CA ASP A 160 -2.92 3.45 -27.33
C ASP A 160 -3.22 3.81 -25.87
N ASN A 161 -3.99 4.88 -25.63
CA ASN A 161 -4.48 5.24 -24.29
C ASN A 161 -5.38 4.15 -23.69
N ALA A 162 -6.26 3.54 -24.47
CA ALA A 162 -7.09 2.41 -24.03
C ALA A 162 -6.25 1.21 -23.59
N ASN A 163 -5.17 0.90 -24.31
CA ASN A 163 -4.25 -0.18 -23.96
C ASN A 163 -3.45 0.15 -22.69
N ILE A 164 -3.00 1.39 -22.52
CA ILE A 164 -2.32 1.85 -21.30
C ILE A 164 -3.27 1.73 -20.12
N PHE A 165 -4.49 2.22 -20.25
CA PHE A 165 -5.54 2.13 -19.23
C PHE A 165 -5.79 0.67 -18.82
N TYR A 166 -5.98 -0.22 -19.80
CA TYR A 166 -6.19 -1.65 -19.58
C TYR A 166 -5.02 -2.30 -18.85
N THR A 167 -3.78 -1.99 -19.26
CA THR A 167 -2.57 -2.51 -18.62
C THR A 167 -2.47 -2.06 -17.16
N ASN A 168 -2.81 -0.80 -16.89
CA ASN A 168 -2.83 -0.27 -15.52
C ASN A 168 -3.86 -1.00 -14.64
N ILE A 169 -5.05 -1.30 -15.18
CA ILE A 169 -6.06 -2.09 -14.45
C ILE A 169 -5.59 -3.52 -14.21
N LEU A 170 -4.94 -4.17 -15.18
CA LEU A 170 -4.38 -5.51 -15.00
C LEU A 170 -3.31 -5.54 -13.89
N ASN A 171 -2.35 -4.63 -13.95
CA ASN A 171 -1.29 -4.54 -12.94
C ASN A 171 -1.86 -4.29 -11.55
N ASN A 172 -2.88 -3.43 -11.45
CA ASN A 172 -3.54 -3.16 -10.20
C ASN A 172 -4.34 -4.37 -9.68
N MET A 173 -5.02 -5.09 -10.55
CA MET A 173 -5.71 -6.34 -10.22
C MET A 173 -4.73 -7.39 -9.67
N GLU A 174 -3.59 -7.58 -10.32
CA GLU A 174 -2.55 -8.52 -9.84
C GLU A 174 -2.02 -8.12 -8.46
N LYS A 175 -1.81 -6.83 -8.24
CA LYS A 175 -1.39 -6.30 -6.94
C LYS A 175 -2.43 -6.55 -5.85
N GLU A 176 -3.70 -6.24 -6.13
CA GLU A 176 -4.79 -6.45 -5.16
C GLU A 176 -5.03 -7.92 -4.87
N LEU A 177 -4.99 -8.79 -5.87
CA LEU A 177 -5.07 -10.25 -5.67
C LEU A 177 -3.89 -10.78 -4.85
N SER A 178 -2.69 -10.29 -5.10
CA SER A 178 -1.51 -10.64 -4.30
C SER A 178 -1.69 -10.23 -2.84
N ASN A 179 -2.20 -9.02 -2.59
CA ASN A 179 -2.52 -8.55 -1.23
C ASN A 179 -3.57 -9.43 -0.56
N ILE A 180 -4.64 -9.78 -1.27
CA ILE A 180 -5.71 -10.67 -0.77
C ILE A 180 -5.15 -12.04 -0.39
N LEU A 181 -4.37 -12.66 -1.27
CA LEU A 181 -3.77 -13.97 -1.02
C LEU A 181 -2.78 -13.93 0.15
N THR A 182 -2.00 -12.87 0.25
CA THR A 182 -1.08 -12.63 1.37
C THR A 182 -1.87 -12.52 2.67
N ASN A 183 -2.92 -11.70 2.70
CA ASN A 183 -3.78 -11.56 3.87
C ASN A 183 -4.43 -12.89 4.28
N MET A 184 -4.98 -13.65 3.34
CA MET A 184 -5.57 -14.97 3.62
C MET A 184 -4.55 -15.97 4.18
N TYR A 185 -3.32 -15.97 3.65
CA TYR A 185 -2.25 -16.84 4.15
C TYR A 185 -1.83 -16.45 5.56
N PHE A 186 -1.66 -15.16 5.83
CA PHE A 186 -1.19 -14.68 7.12
C PHE A 186 -2.30 -14.58 8.18
N GLU A 187 -3.56 -14.49 7.80
CA GLU A 187 -4.69 -14.35 8.75
C GLU A 187 -4.69 -15.43 9.82
N ASN A 188 -4.46 -16.68 9.43
CA ASN A 188 -4.36 -17.80 10.37
C ASN A 188 -3.13 -17.69 11.30
N ILE A 189 -2.03 -17.15 10.78
CA ILE A 189 -0.80 -16.95 11.58
C ILE A 189 -1.04 -15.82 12.57
N TRP A 190 -1.58 -14.70 12.13
CA TRP A 190 -1.90 -13.55 12.99
C TRP A 190 -2.88 -13.93 14.10
N THR A 191 -3.98 -14.59 13.75
CA THR A 191 -4.98 -15.05 14.73
C THR A 191 -4.35 -15.95 15.78
N LYS A 192 -3.56 -16.95 15.38
CA LYS A 192 -2.84 -17.82 16.29
C LYS A 192 -1.86 -17.05 17.18
N ASN A 193 -1.10 -16.11 16.60
CA ASN A 193 -0.17 -15.30 17.37
C ASN A 193 -0.89 -14.44 18.41
N ILE A 194 -2.01 -13.78 18.06
CA ILE A 194 -2.80 -12.99 19.01
C ILE A 194 -3.26 -13.84 20.20
N ILE A 195 -3.76 -15.04 19.92
CA ILE A 195 -4.19 -15.98 20.99
C ILE A 195 -3.00 -16.37 21.89
N PHE A 196 -1.85 -16.71 21.31
CA PHE A 196 -0.65 -17.04 22.07
C PHE A 196 -0.07 -15.85 22.82
N ASN A 197 -0.21 -14.64 22.28
CA ASN A 197 0.27 -13.42 22.89
C ASN A 197 -0.69 -12.86 23.96
N SER A 198 -1.87 -13.46 24.15
CA SER A 198 -2.93 -12.93 25.02
C SER A 198 -2.46 -12.60 26.44
N GLU A 199 -1.60 -13.43 27.01
CA GLU A 199 -1.02 -13.19 28.33
C GLU A 199 -0.17 -11.91 28.36
N TYR A 200 0.69 -11.73 27.37
CA TYR A 200 1.58 -10.55 27.26
C TYR A 200 0.77 -9.29 26.90
N ILE A 201 -0.19 -9.42 25.99
CA ILE A 201 -1.13 -8.35 25.63
C ILE A 201 -1.88 -7.88 26.89
N SER A 202 -2.35 -8.81 27.72
CA SER A 202 -3.09 -8.48 28.96
C SER A 202 -2.26 -7.76 30.02
N LYS A 203 -0.94 -7.91 29.99
CA LYS A 203 0.02 -7.22 30.87
C LYS A 203 0.59 -5.93 30.27
N SER A 204 0.41 -5.71 28.96
CA SER A 204 0.97 -4.57 28.24
C SER A 204 0.09 -3.32 28.35
N SER A 205 0.67 -2.17 28.03
CA SER A 205 -0.07 -0.91 27.87
C SER A 205 -0.42 -0.69 26.38
N ASP A 206 -1.53 -0.01 26.11
CA ASP A 206 -1.86 0.41 24.74
C ASP A 206 -1.02 1.60 24.32
N VAL A 207 -0.68 1.71 23.03
CA VAL A 207 0.16 2.80 22.51
C VAL A 207 -0.46 4.18 22.71
N SER A 208 -1.78 4.26 22.91
CA SER A 208 -2.49 5.52 23.21
C SER A 208 -1.99 6.24 24.46
N ILE A 209 -1.37 5.54 25.40
CA ILE A 209 -0.77 6.19 26.59
C ILE A 209 0.33 7.17 26.20
N LEU A 210 1.01 6.94 25.09
CA LEU A 210 2.09 7.79 24.57
C LEU A 210 1.61 8.82 23.54
N LYS A 211 0.32 8.87 23.23
CA LYS A 211 -0.20 9.85 22.26
C LYS A 211 0.23 11.26 22.64
N ASP A 212 0.84 11.95 21.69
CA ASP A 212 1.31 13.35 21.85
C ASP A 212 2.29 13.58 23.03
N ALA A 213 2.93 12.53 23.54
CA ALA A 213 3.79 12.61 24.72
C ALA A 213 5.14 13.30 24.44
N PHE A 214 5.58 13.29 23.19
CA PHE A 214 6.93 13.72 22.79
C PHE A 214 6.93 14.94 21.84
N LYS A 215 5.98 15.86 21.99
CA LYS A 215 5.82 17.02 21.08
C LYS A 215 7.03 17.94 20.99
N ASP A 216 7.82 18.00 22.05
CA ASP A 216 8.99 18.88 22.14
C ASP A 216 10.32 18.12 22.00
N PHE A 217 10.23 16.84 21.59
CA PHE A 217 11.37 15.95 21.52
C PHE A 217 11.77 15.64 20.07
N LYS A 218 13.05 15.26 19.89
CA LYS A 218 13.62 14.80 18.63
C LYS A 218 14.05 13.34 18.77
N ALA A 219 13.99 12.57 17.70
CA ALA A 219 14.37 11.16 17.72
C ALA A 219 15.23 10.74 16.52
N LEU A 220 16.11 9.77 16.78
CA LEU A 220 16.80 9.00 15.73
C LEU A 220 15.99 7.73 15.46
N LEU A 221 15.58 7.54 14.21
CA LEU A 221 14.86 6.36 13.75
C LEU A 221 15.85 5.48 12.96
N ILE A 222 16.18 4.32 13.52
CA ILE A 222 17.25 3.46 12.99
C ILE A 222 16.66 2.30 12.19
N CYS A 223 17.06 2.23 10.93
CA CYS A 223 16.77 1.15 10.00
C CYS A 223 18.03 0.33 9.68
N PRO A 224 17.90 -0.90 9.17
CA PRO A 224 19.01 -1.83 9.01
C PRO A 224 19.77 -1.67 7.69
N GLY A 225 19.67 -0.54 7.00
CA GLY A 225 20.38 -0.32 5.74
C GLY A 225 21.91 -0.24 5.92
N PRO A 226 22.68 -0.57 4.90
CA PRO A 226 24.15 -0.60 4.96
C PRO A 226 24.77 0.73 5.40
N THR A 227 24.17 1.88 5.08
CA THR A 227 24.70 3.20 5.44
C THR A 227 24.65 3.51 6.93
N LEU A 228 23.90 2.73 7.73
CA LEU A 228 23.92 2.82 9.19
C LEU A 228 25.36 2.69 9.75
N GLU A 229 26.23 1.94 9.09
CA GLU A 229 27.62 1.71 9.56
C GLU A 229 28.37 3.01 9.82
N TYR A 230 28.15 4.04 9.02
CA TYR A 230 28.81 5.34 9.16
C TYR A 230 28.35 6.14 10.42
N SER A 231 27.17 5.82 10.93
CA SER A 231 26.57 6.53 12.08
C SER A 231 26.79 5.81 13.41
N ILE A 232 27.09 4.51 13.42
CA ILE A 232 27.19 3.68 14.63
C ILE A 232 28.15 4.28 15.66
N LYS A 233 29.37 4.68 15.26
CA LYS A 233 30.37 5.24 16.17
C LYS A 233 29.87 6.53 16.83
N LYS A 234 29.19 7.38 16.09
CA LYS A 234 28.67 8.66 16.59
C LYS A 234 27.51 8.46 17.54
N ILE A 235 26.58 7.56 17.20
CA ILE A 235 25.46 7.19 18.08
C ILE A 235 25.99 6.61 19.39
N LYS A 236 26.95 5.67 19.33
CA LYS A 236 27.56 5.04 20.48
C LYS A 236 28.20 6.05 21.43
N ASN A 237 29.02 6.94 20.90
CA ASN A 237 29.78 7.91 21.70
C ASN A 237 28.89 8.93 22.40
N ASN A 238 27.69 9.19 21.86
CA ASN A 238 26.76 10.18 22.39
C ASN A 238 25.39 9.55 22.77
N ARG A 239 25.39 8.27 23.16
CA ARG A 239 24.16 7.49 23.36
C ARG A 239 23.17 8.15 24.31
N GLU A 240 23.64 8.74 25.36
CA GLU A 240 22.82 9.39 26.38
C GLU A 240 22.16 10.71 25.89
N SER A 241 22.61 11.22 24.77
CA SER A 241 22.11 12.46 24.17
C SER A 241 21.08 12.20 23.07
N PHE A 242 20.69 10.96 22.80
CA PHE A 242 19.77 10.63 21.72
C PHE A 242 18.61 9.76 22.21
N ILE A 243 17.40 10.07 21.76
CA ILE A 243 16.28 9.16 21.81
C ILE A 243 16.38 8.27 20.56
N VAL A 244 16.57 6.98 20.78
CA VAL A 244 16.80 5.99 19.71
C VAL A 244 15.60 5.07 19.59
N ILE A 245 14.92 5.11 18.46
CA ILE A 245 13.86 4.20 18.08
C ILE A 245 14.41 3.33 16.94
N CYS A 246 14.25 2.02 16.99
CA CYS A 246 14.72 1.16 15.91
C CYS A 246 13.66 0.12 15.50
N VAL A 247 13.78 -0.38 14.29
CA VAL A 247 13.07 -1.58 13.86
C VAL A 247 13.75 -2.84 14.41
N ASP A 248 13.00 -3.93 14.50
CA ASP A 248 13.47 -5.25 14.97
C ASP A 248 14.77 -5.71 14.29
N THR A 249 14.85 -5.63 12.97
CA THR A 249 16.03 -6.05 12.21
C THR A 249 17.28 -5.21 12.53
N ALA A 250 17.13 -3.96 12.95
CA ALA A 250 18.27 -3.11 13.35
C ALA A 250 18.70 -3.36 14.81
N TYR A 251 17.82 -3.93 15.65
CA TYR A 251 18.07 -4.16 17.07
C TYR A 251 19.35 -4.98 17.34
N SER A 252 19.50 -6.10 16.63
CA SER A 252 20.67 -6.98 16.80
C SER A 252 21.98 -6.24 16.46
N VAL A 253 21.98 -5.40 15.44
CA VAL A 253 23.16 -4.58 15.05
C VAL A 253 23.52 -3.57 16.12
N LEU A 254 22.52 -2.88 16.67
CA LEU A 254 22.73 -1.90 17.75
C LEU A 254 23.30 -2.58 19.00
N CYS A 255 22.73 -3.70 19.43
CA CYS A 255 23.20 -4.46 20.60
C CYS A 255 24.65 -4.93 20.43
N LYS A 256 25.02 -5.50 19.28
CA LYS A 256 26.41 -5.92 19.00
C LYS A 256 27.40 -4.77 19.03
N ASN A 257 26.94 -3.55 18.82
CA ASN A 257 27.74 -2.34 18.93
C ASN A 257 27.66 -1.68 20.33
N ASN A 258 27.02 -2.33 21.32
CA ASN A 258 26.77 -1.81 22.66
C ASN A 258 25.93 -0.51 22.64
N ILE A 259 24.96 -0.44 21.76
CA ILE A 259 23.97 0.63 21.68
C ILE A 259 22.63 0.03 22.07
N ILE A 260 22.10 0.40 23.22
CA ILE A 260 20.77 -0.04 23.67
C ILE A 260 19.74 0.97 23.17
N PRO A 261 18.78 0.59 22.31
CA PRO A 261 17.72 1.50 21.87
C PRO A 261 16.74 1.80 23.00
N ASP A 262 15.97 2.87 22.87
CA ASP A 262 14.92 3.23 23.84
C ASP A 262 13.60 2.57 23.52
N PHE A 263 13.28 2.50 22.20
CA PHE A 263 12.09 1.85 21.68
C PHE A 263 12.48 0.92 20.55
N VAL A 264 11.97 -0.30 20.56
CA VAL A 264 12.11 -1.27 19.46
C VAL A 264 10.74 -1.55 18.91
N VAL A 265 10.54 -1.35 17.60
CA VAL A 265 9.25 -1.56 16.91
C VAL A 265 9.28 -2.90 16.20
N THR A 266 8.28 -3.75 16.43
CA THR A 266 8.11 -5.04 15.75
C THR A 266 6.67 -5.25 15.32
N VAL A 267 6.48 -5.79 14.12
CA VAL A 267 5.16 -5.99 13.50
C VAL A 267 4.95 -7.45 13.09
N ASP A 268 5.97 -8.06 12.51
CA ASP A 268 5.83 -9.24 11.68
C ASP A 268 5.49 -10.51 12.47
N GLY A 269 4.45 -11.22 12.03
CA GLY A 269 4.05 -12.50 12.60
C GLY A 269 4.93 -13.70 12.20
N GLY A 270 5.84 -13.51 11.25
CA GLY A 270 6.71 -14.55 10.72
C GLY A 270 7.77 -15.05 11.69
N PHE A 271 8.18 -16.31 11.54
CA PHE A 271 9.22 -16.90 12.40
C PHE A 271 10.57 -16.22 12.23
N PHE A 272 10.94 -15.84 11.01
CA PHE A 272 12.25 -15.23 10.73
C PHE A 272 12.49 -13.94 11.52
N ASN A 273 11.48 -13.11 11.70
CA ASN A 273 11.59 -11.85 12.46
C ASN A 273 11.82 -12.09 13.95
N SER A 274 11.39 -13.23 14.49
CA SER A 274 11.67 -13.58 15.89
C SER A 274 13.16 -13.86 16.14
N LEU A 275 13.90 -14.21 15.09
CA LEU A 275 15.32 -14.54 15.20
C LEU A 275 16.19 -13.31 15.54
N ASP A 276 15.75 -12.10 15.16
CA ASP A 276 16.42 -10.84 15.52
C ASP A 276 16.49 -10.66 17.06
N PHE A 277 15.58 -11.28 17.80
CA PHE A 277 15.51 -11.27 19.26
C PHE A 277 16.08 -12.53 19.92
N ILE A 278 16.37 -13.59 19.16
CA ILE A 278 16.85 -14.85 19.75
C ILE A 278 18.31 -14.75 20.14
N TYR A 279 19.13 -14.11 19.31
CA TYR A 279 20.58 -14.03 19.50
C TYR A 279 21.00 -12.88 20.41
N GLU A 280 20.16 -11.86 20.54
CA GLU A 280 20.39 -10.71 21.39
C GLU A 280 19.33 -10.67 22.49
N SER A 281 19.75 -10.43 23.71
CA SER A 281 18.85 -10.42 24.87
C SER A 281 19.15 -9.28 25.80
N ALA A 282 19.70 -8.19 25.30
CA ALA A 282 19.90 -6.99 26.12
C ALA A 282 18.54 -6.44 26.58
N ASP A 283 18.52 -5.99 27.83
CA ASP A 283 17.36 -5.29 28.36
C ASP A 283 17.28 -3.91 27.70
N PHE A 284 16.09 -3.54 27.27
CA PHE A 284 15.83 -2.21 26.72
C PHE A 284 14.48 -1.68 27.24
N PRO A 285 14.27 -0.34 27.28
CA PRO A 285 13.12 0.22 27.97
C PRO A 285 11.77 -0.24 27.42
N TYR A 286 11.52 -0.15 26.10
CA TYR A 286 10.20 -0.34 25.53
C TYR A 286 10.18 -1.14 24.24
N LEU A 287 9.36 -2.18 24.20
CA LEU A 287 8.96 -2.91 22.98
C LEU A 287 7.60 -2.37 22.49
N ILE A 288 7.59 -1.79 21.32
CA ILE A 288 6.37 -1.37 20.61
C ILE A 288 5.95 -2.52 19.71
N MET A 289 4.93 -3.24 20.14
CA MET A 289 4.61 -4.58 19.63
C MET A 289 3.24 -4.60 18.95
N ASP A 290 3.21 -5.03 17.70
CA ASP A 290 1.93 -5.46 17.10
C ASP A 290 1.42 -6.70 17.84
N ILE A 291 0.13 -6.73 18.18
CA ILE A 291 -0.48 -7.87 18.89
C ILE A 291 -0.39 -9.19 18.12
N ALA A 292 -0.26 -9.12 16.78
CA ALA A 292 -0.11 -10.24 15.88
C ALA A 292 1.35 -10.64 15.61
N CYS A 293 2.34 -9.98 16.22
CA CYS A 293 3.75 -10.33 16.06
C CYS A 293 4.05 -11.76 16.50
N ASN A 294 5.19 -12.31 16.08
CA ASN A 294 5.54 -13.69 16.41
C ASN A 294 5.60 -13.91 17.93
N LYS A 295 4.92 -14.96 18.40
CA LYS A 295 4.77 -15.30 19.81
C LYS A 295 6.08 -15.50 20.58
N ILE A 296 7.17 -15.80 19.89
CA ILE A 296 8.50 -15.99 20.51
C ILE A 296 9.02 -14.66 21.04
N ILE A 297 8.70 -13.54 20.41
CA ILE A 297 9.20 -12.20 20.75
C ILE A 297 8.79 -11.80 22.17
N PRO A 298 7.50 -11.64 22.51
CA PRO A 298 7.10 -11.24 23.85
C PRO A 298 7.50 -12.26 24.92
N LYS A 299 7.47 -13.56 24.60
CA LYS A 299 7.92 -14.62 25.51
C LYS A 299 9.38 -14.48 25.88
N ARG A 300 10.25 -14.16 24.91
CA ARG A 300 11.68 -14.04 25.15
C ARG A 300 12.07 -12.77 25.89
N LEU A 301 11.30 -11.72 25.67
CA LEU A 301 11.52 -10.40 26.26
C LEU A 301 10.72 -10.15 27.55
N GLU A 302 10.00 -11.15 28.03
CA GLU A 302 9.29 -11.06 29.31
C GLU A 302 10.24 -10.69 30.43
N ASN A 303 9.87 -9.69 31.22
CA ASN A 303 10.68 -9.09 32.29
C ASN A 303 11.98 -8.36 31.89
N LYS A 304 12.24 -8.22 30.57
CA LYS A 304 13.41 -7.50 30.05
C LYS A 304 13.06 -6.14 29.45
N THR A 305 11.78 -5.93 29.14
CA THR A 305 11.28 -4.70 28.54
C THR A 305 9.82 -4.45 28.93
N ASN A 306 9.40 -3.20 28.90
CA ASN A 306 8.01 -2.83 29.02
C ASN A 306 7.33 -2.97 27.64
N ILE A 307 6.24 -3.73 27.57
CA ILE A 307 5.52 -3.94 26.32
C ILE A 307 4.42 -2.90 26.15
N ILE A 308 4.45 -2.22 25.01
CA ILE A 308 3.39 -1.31 24.54
C ILE A 308 2.81 -1.90 23.26
N ARG A 309 1.52 -2.22 23.28
CA ARG A 309 0.84 -2.88 22.19
C ARG A 309 0.15 -1.91 21.25
N PHE A 310 -0.01 -2.33 19.99
CA PHE A 310 -0.85 -1.72 18.98
C PHE A 310 -1.37 -2.79 18.02
N SER A 311 -2.22 -2.43 17.07
CA SER A 311 -2.62 -3.29 15.96
C SER A 311 -2.31 -2.62 14.62
N SER A 312 -1.79 -3.40 13.69
CA SER A 312 -1.61 -2.98 12.30
C SER A 312 -2.75 -3.42 11.38
N ASN A 313 -3.62 -4.31 11.84
CA ASN A 313 -4.69 -4.91 11.03
C ASN A 313 -6.05 -4.85 11.72
N GLU A 314 -6.72 -3.71 11.64
CA GLU A 314 -8.05 -3.50 12.23
C GLU A 314 -9.15 -4.35 11.60
N ASN A 315 -8.92 -4.91 10.40
CA ASN A 315 -9.91 -5.70 9.66
C ASN A 315 -9.97 -7.16 10.11
N LEU A 316 -9.00 -7.64 10.88
CA LEU A 316 -9.01 -9.01 11.39
C LEU A 316 -10.21 -9.23 12.33
N GLU A 317 -11.02 -10.26 12.10
CA GLU A 317 -12.24 -10.54 12.87
C GLU A 317 -11.97 -10.65 14.37
N LEU A 318 -10.86 -11.27 14.75
CA LEU A 318 -10.45 -11.37 16.16
C LEU A 318 -10.16 -9.99 16.76
N ILE A 319 -9.59 -9.07 16.02
CA ILE A 319 -9.32 -7.70 16.51
C ILE A 319 -10.62 -6.92 16.67
N LYS A 320 -11.55 -7.05 15.70
CA LYS A 320 -12.89 -6.47 15.83
C LYS A 320 -13.59 -6.97 17.10
N TYR A 321 -13.55 -8.29 17.34
CA TYR A 321 -14.10 -8.88 18.56
C TYR A 321 -13.45 -8.31 19.85
N ILE A 322 -12.11 -8.18 19.88
CA ILE A 322 -11.41 -7.60 21.04
C ILE A 322 -11.82 -6.14 21.25
N ASN A 323 -11.98 -5.37 20.16
CA ASN A 323 -12.37 -3.97 20.20
C ASN A 323 -13.78 -3.73 20.74
N ASP A 324 -14.67 -4.73 20.72
CA ASP A 324 -15.97 -4.67 21.39
C ASP A 324 -15.83 -4.58 22.94
N TYR A 325 -14.71 -5.00 23.49
CA TYR A 325 -14.44 -4.98 24.93
C TYR A 325 -13.43 -3.89 25.34
N THR A 326 -12.43 -3.67 24.51
CA THR A 326 -11.39 -2.68 24.75
C THR A 326 -10.74 -2.25 23.46
N ALA A 327 -10.65 -0.95 23.24
CA ALA A 327 -10.02 -0.43 22.04
C ALA A 327 -8.51 -0.76 22.03
N ILE A 328 -8.05 -1.28 20.88
CA ILE A 328 -6.63 -1.39 20.57
C ILE A 328 -6.31 -0.33 19.54
N SER A 329 -5.40 0.58 19.88
CA SER A 329 -5.02 1.66 18.98
C SER A 329 -4.28 1.12 17.77
N ALA A 330 -4.61 1.67 16.61
CA ALA A 330 -3.96 1.32 15.37
C ALA A 330 -2.73 2.19 15.12
N LEU A 331 -1.67 1.58 14.59
CA LEU A 331 -0.59 2.26 13.89
C LEU A 331 -0.61 1.82 12.44
N ASN A 332 -0.42 2.77 11.54
CA ASN A 332 -0.42 2.48 10.13
C ASN A 332 0.83 1.70 9.74
N THR A 333 0.63 0.57 9.08
CA THR A 333 1.70 -0.19 8.43
C THR A 333 1.52 -0.11 6.93
N SER A 334 2.55 0.30 6.23
CA SER A 334 2.66 0.04 4.80
C SER A 334 3.53 -1.19 4.58
N SER A 335 4.24 -1.25 3.50
CA SER A 335 5.04 -2.41 3.09
C SER A 335 6.19 -2.83 4.03
N THR A 336 6.53 -2.04 5.07
CA THR A 336 7.70 -2.32 5.93
C THR A 336 7.52 -1.87 7.38
N VAL A 337 8.25 -2.48 8.32
CA VAL A 337 8.28 -2.08 9.74
C VAL A 337 8.76 -0.63 9.93
N ALA A 338 9.60 -0.13 9.01
CA ALA A 338 10.07 1.26 9.06
C ALA A 338 8.91 2.27 8.94
N SER A 339 7.89 1.97 8.14
CA SER A 339 6.70 2.83 8.05
C SER A 339 5.91 2.87 9.36
N THR A 340 5.81 1.74 10.05
CA THR A 340 5.18 1.69 11.38
C THR A 340 5.99 2.45 12.43
N MET A 341 7.32 2.37 12.38
CA MET A 341 8.20 3.12 13.28
C MET A 341 8.01 4.64 13.08
N ILE A 342 7.85 5.10 11.85
CA ILE A 342 7.58 6.52 11.56
C ILE A 342 6.18 6.92 12.03
N ASP A 343 5.17 6.05 11.82
CA ASP A 343 3.81 6.31 12.30
C ASP A 343 3.77 6.34 13.84
N PHE A 344 4.53 5.47 14.52
CA PHE A 344 4.71 5.53 15.96
C PHE A 344 5.32 6.87 16.41
N ALA A 345 6.37 7.33 15.75
CA ALA A 345 6.99 8.62 16.08
C ALA A 345 6.01 9.78 15.87
N TYR A 346 5.24 9.77 14.81
CA TYR A 346 4.19 10.76 14.55
C TYR A 346 3.07 10.71 15.59
N TYR A 347 2.53 9.52 15.87
CA TYR A 347 1.45 9.30 16.84
C TYR A 347 1.83 9.78 18.24
N THR A 348 3.07 9.56 18.62
CA THR A 348 3.59 9.97 19.94
C THR A 348 4.03 11.43 19.99
N GLY A 349 3.99 12.14 18.86
CA GLY A 349 4.13 13.60 18.81
C GLY A 349 5.53 14.12 18.47
N PHE A 350 6.50 13.26 18.14
CA PHE A 350 7.81 13.73 17.65
C PHE A 350 7.63 14.61 16.42
N LYS A 351 8.17 15.83 16.49
CA LYS A 351 8.10 16.78 15.35
C LYS A 351 9.33 16.73 14.46
N ASP A 352 10.48 16.38 15.03
CA ASP A 352 11.75 16.28 14.32
C ASP A 352 12.28 14.85 14.43
N ILE A 353 12.43 14.17 13.30
CA ILE A 353 12.99 12.82 13.24
C ILE A 353 14.11 12.74 12.21
N LEU A 354 15.15 11.96 12.52
CA LEU A 354 16.23 11.63 11.60
C LEU A 354 16.23 10.12 11.30
N LEU A 355 15.95 9.78 10.05
CA LEU A 355 16.06 8.42 9.55
C LEU A 355 17.53 8.09 9.26
N ILE A 356 18.03 7.01 9.84
CA ILE A 356 19.41 6.54 9.65
C ILE A 356 19.36 5.08 9.19
N GLY A 357 20.13 4.74 8.15
CA GLY A 357 20.09 3.41 7.53
C GLY A 357 18.79 3.12 6.79
N PHE A 358 18.05 4.17 6.40
CA PHE A 358 16.84 4.09 5.58
C PHE A 358 17.21 4.27 4.11
N ASP A 359 17.86 3.25 3.52
CA ASP A 359 18.56 3.38 2.25
C ASP A 359 17.66 3.21 1.02
N ASN A 360 16.61 2.39 1.11
CA ASN A 360 15.67 2.08 0.03
C ASN A 360 16.35 1.70 -1.30
N SER A 361 17.53 1.13 -1.19
CA SER A 361 18.38 0.72 -2.30
C SER A 361 19.42 -0.28 -1.78
N TYR A 362 20.32 -0.69 -2.67
CA TYR A 362 21.42 -1.59 -2.36
C TYR A 362 22.79 -0.87 -2.38
N PRO A 363 23.07 0.05 -1.44
CA PRO A 363 24.42 0.61 -1.32
C PRO A 363 25.42 -0.54 -1.14
N PHE A 364 26.55 -0.45 -1.83
CA PHE A 364 27.58 -1.51 -1.81
C PHE A 364 27.04 -2.88 -2.22
N TYR A 365 25.94 -2.94 -3.01
CA TYR A 365 25.25 -4.17 -3.39
C TYR A 365 24.78 -5.01 -2.19
N GLN A 366 24.48 -4.39 -1.06
CA GLN A 366 23.97 -5.03 0.16
C GLN A 366 22.57 -4.54 0.48
N ARG A 367 21.71 -5.45 0.93
CA ARG A 367 20.35 -5.12 1.38
C ARG A 367 20.33 -4.59 2.80
N HIS A 368 21.10 -5.21 3.69
CA HIS A 368 21.17 -4.86 5.10
C HIS A 368 22.63 -4.74 5.55
N ILE A 369 22.84 -3.97 6.60
CA ILE A 369 24.11 -3.84 7.27
C ILE A 369 24.59 -5.18 7.84
N LYS A 370 25.89 -5.34 8.02
CA LYS A 370 26.52 -6.46 8.72
C LYS A 370 25.88 -6.67 10.10
N HIS A 371 25.87 -7.92 10.53
CA HIS A 371 25.33 -8.35 11.82
C HIS A 371 23.80 -8.34 11.94
N THR A 372 23.07 -8.01 10.89
CA THR A 372 21.66 -8.42 10.80
C THR A 372 21.59 -9.93 10.56
N LEU A 373 20.50 -10.56 11.04
CA LEU A 373 20.32 -12.00 10.82
C LEU A 373 20.32 -12.37 9.33
N SER A 374 19.68 -11.54 8.51
CA SER A 374 19.63 -11.76 7.06
C SER A 374 21.04 -11.73 6.44
N TYR A 375 21.89 -10.81 6.87
CA TYR A 375 23.28 -10.74 6.42
C TYR A 375 24.08 -11.99 6.84
N GLU A 376 23.99 -12.38 8.12
CA GLU A 376 24.68 -13.58 8.65
C GLU A 376 24.20 -14.87 7.96
N TYR A 377 22.89 -14.99 7.74
CA TYR A 377 22.33 -16.12 7.00
C TYR A 377 22.89 -16.20 5.58
N MET A 378 23.04 -15.07 4.93
CA MET A 378 23.58 -14.97 3.58
C MET A 378 25.06 -15.37 3.54
N ILE A 379 25.88 -14.86 4.46
CA ILE A 379 27.30 -15.24 4.57
C ILE A 379 27.45 -16.74 4.79
N ASN A 380 26.65 -17.32 5.66
CA ASN A 380 26.68 -18.76 5.94
C ASN A 380 26.28 -19.63 4.74
N LYS A 381 25.58 -19.07 3.74
CA LYS A 381 25.25 -19.75 2.48
C LYS A 381 26.29 -19.59 1.39
N THR A 382 27.24 -18.68 1.57
CA THR A 382 28.30 -18.44 0.56
C THR A 382 29.35 -19.55 0.55
N ASN A 383 29.87 -19.82 -0.63
CA ASN A 383 30.94 -20.77 -0.85
C ASN A 383 31.77 -20.34 -2.09
N LYS A 384 32.79 -21.12 -2.47
CA LYS A 384 33.69 -20.78 -3.60
C LYS A 384 32.95 -20.63 -4.95
N ILE A 385 31.78 -21.26 -5.12
CA ILE A 385 31.01 -21.24 -6.37
C ILE A 385 29.91 -20.16 -6.28
N LYS A 386 29.30 -19.99 -5.11
CA LYS A 386 28.26 -18.99 -4.83
C LYS A 386 28.85 -17.98 -3.86
N THR A 387 29.52 -16.97 -4.39
CA THR A 387 30.11 -15.89 -3.58
C THR A 387 28.99 -14.96 -3.07
N PHE A 388 29.30 -14.18 -2.05
CA PHE A 388 28.39 -13.20 -1.48
C PHE A 388 27.88 -12.22 -2.54
N GLU A 389 28.78 -11.72 -3.37
CA GLU A 389 28.48 -10.80 -4.45
C GLU A 389 27.57 -11.44 -5.50
N SER A 390 27.83 -12.72 -5.86
CA SER A 390 27.01 -13.42 -6.87
C SER A 390 25.56 -13.62 -6.41
N TYR A 391 25.34 -13.79 -5.12
CA TYR A 391 24.01 -13.92 -4.56
C TYR A 391 23.25 -12.60 -4.68
N TYR A 392 23.81 -11.50 -4.22
CA TYR A 392 23.19 -10.19 -4.34
C TYR A 392 23.06 -9.75 -5.79
N PHE A 393 24.07 -9.98 -6.61
CA PHE A 393 24.03 -9.65 -8.03
C PHE A 393 22.87 -10.34 -8.77
N ASN A 394 22.63 -11.62 -8.51
CA ASN A 394 21.51 -12.33 -9.11
C ASN A 394 20.16 -11.81 -8.62
N THR A 395 20.04 -11.47 -7.35
CA THR A 395 18.82 -10.88 -6.79
C THR A 395 18.56 -9.51 -7.41
N ILE A 396 19.58 -8.67 -7.46
CA ILE A 396 19.51 -7.33 -8.03
C ILE A 396 19.19 -7.41 -9.53
N LYS A 397 19.93 -8.22 -10.30
CA LYS A 397 19.72 -8.37 -11.74
C LYS A 397 18.31 -8.80 -12.12
N ASN A 398 17.67 -9.63 -11.32
CA ASN A 398 16.33 -10.15 -11.62
C ASN A 398 15.20 -9.21 -11.19
N ASN A 399 15.46 -8.28 -10.27
CA ASN A 399 14.43 -7.49 -9.61
C ASN A 399 14.59 -5.97 -9.73
N THR A 400 15.68 -5.49 -10.35
CA THR A 400 16.01 -4.05 -10.32
C THR A 400 16.48 -3.54 -11.66
N ASN A 401 16.42 -2.22 -11.82
CA ASN A 401 17.15 -1.52 -12.90
C ASN A 401 18.61 -1.35 -12.48
N ILE A 402 19.49 -2.22 -13.01
CA ILE A 402 20.93 -2.23 -12.70
C ILE A 402 21.71 -1.09 -13.35
N ASP A 403 21.13 -0.35 -14.26
CA ASP A 403 21.79 0.78 -14.93
C ASP A 403 21.87 2.03 -14.05
N VAL A 404 21.20 2.01 -12.89
CA VAL A 404 21.19 3.10 -11.91
C VAL A 404 21.89 2.65 -10.63
N TYR A 405 22.88 3.40 -10.17
CA TYR A 405 23.54 3.16 -8.89
C TYR A 405 23.07 4.18 -7.84
N PRO A 406 22.77 3.77 -6.61
CA PRO A 406 22.66 2.37 -6.14
C PRO A 406 21.38 1.71 -6.70
N PRO A 407 21.44 0.39 -7.01
CA PRO A 407 20.26 -0.32 -7.52
C PRO A 407 19.15 -0.36 -6.46
N THR A 408 17.91 -0.37 -6.91
CA THR A 408 16.72 -0.48 -6.06
C THR A 408 15.85 -1.65 -6.51
N GLU A 409 14.79 -1.97 -5.77
CA GLU A 409 13.84 -3.01 -6.11
C GLU A 409 12.41 -2.53 -5.90
N PHE A 410 11.44 -3.22 -6.49
CA PHE A 410 10.02 -2.86 -6.45
C PHE A 410 9.48 -2.60 -5.02
N VAL A 411 9.94 -3.35 -4.02
CA VAL A 411 9.54 -3.14 -2.61
C VAL A 411 10.03 -1.79 -2.11
N PHE A 412 11.25 -1.40 -2.45
CA PHE A 412 11.82 -0.11 -2.06
C PHE A 412 11.19 1.04 -2.85
N GLU A 413 10.91 0.84 -4.13
CA GLU A 413 10.19 1.82 -4.96
C GLU A 413 8.79 2.09 -4.42
N ASN A 414 8.04 1.04 -4.05
CA ASN A 414 6.74 1.20 -3.39
C ASN A 414 6.85 1.92 -2.06
N GLN A 415 7.92 1.72 -1.31
CA GLN A 415 8.16 2.43 -0.06
C GLN A 415 8.44 3.92 -0.32
N ILE A 416 9.22 4.25 -1.35
CA ILE A 416 9.46 5.64 -1.78
C ILE A 416 8.15 6.30 -2.22
N GLU A 417 7.34 5.62 -3.03
CA GLU A 417 6.01 6.12 -3.45
C GLU A 417 5.06 6.31 -2.26
N TYR A 418 5.10 5.41 -1.27
CA TYR A 418 4.36 5.59 -0.04
C TYR A 418 4.78 6.89 0.68
N PHE A 419 6.07 7.24 0.67
CA PHE A 419 6.54 8.51 1.23
C PHE A 419 6.03 9.74 0.49
N LYS A 420 5.75 9.67 -0.80
CA LYS A 420 5.08 10.76 -1.53
C LYS A 420 3.67 11.02 -0.98
N SER A 421 2.93 9.96 -0.65
CA SER A 421 1.59 10.09 -0.04
C SER A 421 1.65 10.58 1.42
N PHE A 422 2.79 10.46 2.08
CA PHE A 422 3.06 10.90 3.45
C PHE A 422 3.04 12.41 3.64
N LYS A 423 3.45 13.18 2.64
CA LYS A 423 3.58 14.64 2.74
C LYS A 423 2.29 15.28 3.25
N ASP A 424 1.16 14.69 2.93
CA ASP A 424 -0.14 15.19 3.39
C ASP A 424 -0.52 14.68 4.78
N LYS A 425 -0.18 13.47 5.16
CA LYS A 425 -0.49 12.88 6.47
C LYS A 425 0.38 13.47 7.59
N TYR A 426 1.68 13.67 7.33
CA TYR A 426 2.66 14.08 8.35
C TYR A 426 3.12 15.54 8.21
N LYS A 427 2.23 16.44 7.78
CA LYS A 427 2.50 17.87 7.53
C LYS A 427 3.21 18.60 8.67
N ASN A 428 3.02 18.13 9.90
CA ASN A 428 3.57 18.76 11.11
C ASN A 428 4.84 18.08 11.62
N MET A 429 5.39 17.11 10.89
CA MET A 429 6.60 16.40 11.26
C MET A 429 7.72 16.70 10.26
N ASN A 430 8.83 17.18 10.78
CA ASN A 430 10.04 17.41 10.01
C ASN A 430 10.84 16.10 9.93
N ILE A 431 10.79 15.47 8.76
CA ILE A 431 11.48 14.20 8.50
C ILE A 431 12.76 14.52 7.75
N LYS A 432 13.90 14.20 8.35
CA LYS A 432 15.21 14.26 7.71
C LYS A 432 15.80 12.86 7.60
N ARG A 433 16.75 12.69 6.71
CA ARG A 433 17.45 11.43 6.48
C ARG A 433 18.96 11.66 6.50
N LEU A 434 19.69 10.74 7.09
CA LEU A 434 21.14 10.68 7.02
C LEU A 434 21.54 9.38 6.33
N THR A 435 21.96 9.48 5.08
CA THR A 435 22.42 8.35 4.27
C THR A 435 23.66 8.73 3.49
N TYR A 436 24.37 7.70 3.03
CA TYR A 436 25.54 7.82 2.18
C TYR A 436 25.39 6.84 1.03
N ASP A 437 25.60 7.28 -0.20
CA ASP A 437 25.51 6.43 -1.40
C ASP A 437 24.19 5.64 -1.54
N ALA A 438 23.08 6.17 -1.01
CA ALA A 438 21.73 5.60 -1.14
C ALA A 438 20.90 6.38 -2.16
N VAL A 439 19.80 5.78 -2.64
CA VAL A 439 18.91 6.45 -3.58
C VAL A 439 18.33 7.72 -2.96
N LYS A 440 18.27 8.81 -3.73
CA LYS A 440 17.64 10.05 -3.26
C LYS A 440 16.13 9.90 -3.20
N ILE A 441 15.54 10.41 -2.13
CA ILE A 441 14.10 10.54 -1.97
C ILE A 441 13.77 12.03 -2.03
N GLU A 442 13.14 12.45 -3.12
CA GLU A 442 12.94 13.88 -3.46
C GLU A 442 12.26 14.72 -2.37
N TYR A 443 11.52 14.09 -1.46
CA TYR A 443 10.69 14.77 -0.47
C TYR A 443 11.28 14.75 0.95
N ILE A 444 12.46 14.16 1.14
CA ILE A 444 13.13 14.02 2.43
C ILE A 444 14.47 14.75 2.36
N GLU A 445 14.63 15.76 3.20
CA GLU A 445 15.90 16.52 3.28
C GLU A 445 16.99 15.71 3.98
N GLU A 446 18.23 15.96 3.58
CA GLU A 446 19.39 15.44 4.31
C GLU A 446 19.49 16.12 5.68
N GLY A 447 19.81 15.33 6.71
CA GLY A 447 19.95 15.78 8.09
C GLY A 447 21.34 15.55 8.67
N ASN A 448 21.64 16.26 9.75
CA ASN A 448 22.86 16.02 10.52
C ASN A 448 22.47 15.47 11.90
N ILE A 449 23.14 14.40 12.34
CA ILE A 449 22.87 13.75 13.63
C ILE A 449 23.07 14.70 14.82
N ASP A 450 23.97 15.70 14.71
CA ASP A 450 24.24 16.67 15.78
C ASP A 450 23.04 17.57 16.07
N ASP A 451 22.14 17.76 15.10
CA ASP A 451 20.91 18.55 15.27
C ASP A 451 19.85 17.83 16.13
N PHE A 452 20.08 16.55 16.44
CA PHE A 452 19.16 15.67 17.13
C PHE A 452 19.56 15.32 18.58
N VAL A 453 20.56 16.04 19.12
CA VAL A 453 20.91 15.95 20.53
C VAL A 453 19.75 16.41 21.40
N PHE A 454 19.36 15.60 22.39
CA PHE A 454 18.25 15.88 23.30
C PHE A 454 18.43 15.21 24.66
N ASP A 455 17.64 15.62 25.67
CA ASP A 455 17.61 14.97 26.98
C ASP A 455 16.82 13.67 26.93
N ARG A 456 17.53 12.56 26.70
CA ARG A 456 17.01 11.21 26.66
C ARG A 456 16.26 10.83 27.94
N ASN A 457 16.82 11.19 29.11
CA ASN A 457 16.27 10.81 30.40
C ASN A 457 14.90 11.46 30.65
N MET A 458 14.71 12.69 30.19
CA MET A 458 13.43 13.37 30.28
C MET A 458 12.33 12.63 29.49
N ALA A 459 12.63 12.16 28.29
CA ALA A 459 11.67 11.39 27.47
C ALA A 459 11.32 10.04 28.14
N LEU A 460 12.32 9.31 28.63
CA LEU A 460 12.11 8.04 29.32
C LEU A 460 11.28 8.20 30.59
N ASN A 461 11.52 9.25 31.37
CA ASN A 461 10.73 9.55 32.57
C ASN A 461 9.24 9.80 32.24
N ILE A 462 8.95 10.46 31.12
CA ILE A 462 7.57 10.66 30.64
C ILE A 462 6.95 9.30 30.28
N ALA A 463 7.67 8.48 29.51
CA ALA A 463 7.19 7.15 29.10
C ALA A 463 6.94 6.25 30.33
N ASP A 464 7.87 6.20 31.27
CA ASP A 464 7.77 5.42 32.52
C ASP A 464 6.57 5.82 33.36
N LYS A 465 6.36 7.13 33.54
CA LYS A 465 5.21 7.64 34.28
C LYS A 465 3.90 7.18 33.65
N LYS A 466 3.74 7.41 32.33
CA LYS A 466 2.54 7.03 31.59
C LYS A 466 2.31 5.52 31.59
N TYR A 467 3.37 4.72 31.46
CA TYR A 467 3.28 3.26 31.49
C TYR A 467 2.82 2.73 32.87
N LYS A 468 3.31 3.31 33.97
CA LYS A 468 2.95 2.93 35.36
C LYS A 468 1.52 3.34 35.73
N GLU A 469 1.05 4.48 35.25
CA GLU A 469 -0.28 5.01 35.55
C GLU A 469 -1.40 4.32 34.73
N ASN A 470 -1.07 3.48 33.74
CA ASN A 470 -2.05 2.85 32.88
C ASN A 470 -2.83 1.72 33.53
N ASP A 471 -4.17 1.79 33.46
CA ASP A 471 -5.06 0.71 33.87
C ASP A 471 -5.16 -0.38 32.77
N LYS A 472 -4.85 -1.63 33.14
CA LYS A 472 -4.83 -2.80 32.25
C LYS A 472 -6.03 -3.75 32.48
N THR A 473 -7.04 -3.35 33.21
CA THR A 473 -8.12 -4.25 33.66
C THR A 473 -8.98 -4.71 32.48
N ASN A 474 -9.40 -3.81 31.62
CA ASN A 474 -10.34 -4.11 30.55
C ASN A 474 -9.81 -5.13 29.52
N ILE A 475 -8.52 -5.06 29.18
CA ILE A 475 -7.91 -6.00 28.21
C ILE A 475 -7.86 -7.42 28.77
N LYS A 476 -7.64 -7.57 30.08
CA LYS A 476 -7.65 -8.90 30.75
C LYS A 476 -9.03 -9.56 30.66
N GLU A 477 -10.08 -8.79 30.80
CA GLU A 477 -11.46 -9.30 30.70
C GLU A 477 -11.80 -9.75 29.26
N ALA A 478 -11.36 -9.01 28.24
CA ALA A 478 -11.56 -9.38 26.85
C ALA A 478 -10.99 -10.78 26.56
N PHE A 479 -9.75 -11.04 26.98
CA PHE A 479 -9.11 -12.34 26.74
C PHE A 479 -9.60 -13.49 27.63
N LYS A 480 -10.28 -13.23 28.74
CA LYS A 480 -10.93 -14.29 29.54
C LYS A 480 -12.18 -14.85 28.86
N LYS A 481 -12.76 -14.12 27.92
CA LYS A 481 -13.98 -14.51 27.20
C LYS A 481 -13.69 -15.17 25.85
N LEU A 482 -12.46 -15.08 25.35
CA LEU A 482 -11.93 -15.86 24.22
C LEU A 482 -11.54 -17.28 24.65
#